data_632ed34633f5f638f6fa126760c3aac4
#
_entry.id   632ed34633f5f638f6fa126760c3aac4
#
_cell.length_a   1.000
_cell.length_b   1.000
_cell.length_c   1.000
_cell.angle_alpha   90.00
_cell.angle_beta   90.00
_cell.angle_gamma   90.00
#
_symmetry.space_group_name_H-M   'P 1'
#
loop_
_entity.id
_entity.type
_entity.pdbx_description
1 polymer ?
#
loop_
_entity_poly.entity_id
_entity_poly.type
_entity_poly.pdbx_seq_one_letter_code
_entity_poly.pdbx_strand_id
1 'polypeptide(L)'
;MLEAIRQTVAAARAVCEDVEFLADDATRADPAFLAEALQTAIAAGAAGVTVCDAAGNMLPDAFGSFVRGIYEAVPQTKDVRFGVSCSDALSMADACAVSAIAAGAGEIKAAAYCVDTANLAHMAKLLAAKAQDFGVVSTLQFTQMNRLLSQIAWMCQTGRSQLSPFDNGVQTSSGAVLTVHDTQEAVMK
;
A
#
# COMPACT_ATOMS: atom_id res chain seq x y z
N MET A 1 17.41 -2.66 18.18
CA MET A 1 16.58 -2.17 17.07
C MET A 1 15.80 -0.91 17.46
N LEU A 2 15.05 -0.89 18.56
CA LEU A 2 14.27 0.27 19.01
C LEU A 2 15.12 1.54 19.19
N GLU A 3 16.32 1.43 19.77
CA GLU A 3 17.24 2.55 19.92
C GLU A 3 17.68 3.12 18.55
N ALA A 4 17.87 2.26 17.53
CA ALA A 4 18.18 2.70 16.17
C ALA A 4 16.99 3.45 15.55
N ILE A 5 15.74 2.97 15.76
CA ILE A 5 14.53 3.68 15.32
C ILE A 5 14.50 5.07 15.93
N ARG A 6 14.67 5.18 17.24
CA ARG A 6 14.66 6.44 17.96
C ARG A 6 15.71 7.43 17.42
N GLN A 7 16.95 6.97 17.27
CA GLN A 7 18.05 7.82 16.79
C GLN A 7 17.85 8.25 15.34
N THR A 8 17.43 7.35 14.45
CA THR A 8 17.23 7.64 13.02
C THR A 8 16.08 8.63 12.82
N VAL A 9 14.93 8.39 13.48
CA VAL A 9 13.78 9.30 13.40
C VAL A 9 14.13 10.68 13.98
N ALA A 10 14.79 10.74 15.14
CA ALA A 10 15.20 12.01 15.72
C ALA A 10 16.21 12.78 14.82
N ALA A 11 17.17 12.08 14.21
CA ALA A 11 18.11 12.68 13.27
C ALA A 11 17.40 13.21 12.01
N ALA A 12 16.44 12.47 11.46
CA ALA A 12 15.64 12.91 10.33
C ALA A 12 14.78 14.14 10.68
N ARG A 13 14.16 14.15 11.87
CA ARG A 13 13.39 15.30 12.36
C ARG A 13 14.21 16.57 12.55
N ALA A 14 15.50 16.45 12.81
CA ALA A 14 16.38 17.62 12.93
C ALA A 14 16.56 18.36 11.60
N VAL A 15 16.30 17.72 10.46
CA VAL A 15 16.49 18.29 9.11
C VAL A 15 15.17 18.39 8.31
N CYS A 16 14.12 17.71 8.72
CA CYS A 16 12.82 17.69 8.02
C CYS A 16 11.68 17.63 9.03
N GLU A 17 10.67 18.47 8.83
CA GLU A 17 9.49 18.49 9.71
C GLU A 17 8.49 17.35 9.40
N ASP A 18 8.51 16.82 8.21
CA ASP A 18 7.60 15.75 7.78
C ASP A 18 8.36 14.43 7.61
N VAL A 19 8.51 13.71 8.71
CA VAL A 19 9.19 12.41 8.77
C VAL A 19 8.16 11.31 8.96
N GLU A 20 8.18 10.34 8.07
CA GLU A 20 7.36 9.15 8.15
C GLU A 20 8.22 7.92 8.49
N PHE A 21 7.72 7.10 9.43
CA PHE A 21 8.31 5.80 9.75
C PHE A 21 7.51 4.69 9.06
N LEU A 22 8.17 3.91 8.22
CA LEU A 22 7.59 2.73 7.58
C LEU A 22 8.01 1.47 8.33
N ALA A 23 7.03 0.72 8.84
CA ALA A 23 7.24 -0.62 9.38
C ALA A 23 7.05 -1.63 8.24
N ASP A 24 8.15 -2.00 7.59
CA ASP A 24 8.12 -2.98 6.52
C ASP A 24 7.81 -4.38 7.07
N ASP A 25 7.05 -5.17 6.28
CA ASP A 25 6.63 -6.53 6.65
C ASP A 25 5.94 -6.62 8.05
N ALA A 26 5.18 -5.60 8.39
CA ALA A 26 4.54 -5.45 9.70
C ALA A 26 3.56 -6.58 10.03
N THR A 27 2.92 -7.15 9.03
CA THR A 27 1.90 -8.20 9.19
C THR A 27 2.47 -9.53 9.68
N ARG A 28 3.80 -9.75 9.52
CA ARG A 28 4.51 -10.94 9.99
C ARG A 28 5.39 -10.67 11.23
N ALA A 29 5.44 -9.44 11.68
CA ALA A 29 6.20 -9.08 12.87
C ALA A 29 5.53 -9.58 14.17
N ASP A 30 6.31 -9.73 15.23
CA ASP A 30 5.74 -9.92 16.57
C ASP A 30 4.89 -8.70 16.95
N PRO A 31 3.62 -8.89 17.33
CA PRO A 31 2.70 -7.77 17.59
C PRO A 31 3.17 -6.84 18.71
N ALA A 32 3.79 -7.38 19.77
CA ALA A 32 4.27 -6.58 20.87
C ALA A 32 5.48 -5.74 20.44
N PHE A 33 6.40 -6.33 19.69
CA PHE A 33 7.54 -5.60 19.12
C PHE A 33 7.10 -4.52 18.12
N LEU A 34 6.12 -4.82 17.25
CA LEU A 34 5.59 -3.84 16.30
C LEU A 34 4.98 -2.64 17.03
N ALA A 35 4.17 -2.89 18.07
CA ALA A 35 3.58 -1.83 18.87
C ALA A 35 4.67 -0.94 19.51
N GLU A 36 5.70 -1.55 20.09
CA GLU A 36 6.81 -0.83 20.71
C GLU A 36 7.63 -0.03 19.69
N ALA A 37 7.83 -0.58 18.48
CA ALA A 37 8.53 0.11 17.38
C ALA A 37 7.75 1.35 16.91
N LEU A 38 6.43 1.23 16.71
CA LEU A 38 5.58 2.35 16.33
C LEU A 38 5.53 3.44 17.42
N GLN A 39 5.37 3.05 18.70
CA GLN A 39 5.42 3.99 19.82
C GLN A 39 6.77 4.71 19.89
N THR A 40 7.87 4.00 19.68
CA THR A 40 9.22 4.58 19.68
C THR A 40 9.39 5.58 18.55
N ALA A 41 8.91 5.29 17.34
CA ALA A 41 8.98 6.19 16.21
C ALA A 41 8.14 7.47 16.44
N ILE A 42 6.92 7.33 16.95
CA ILE A 42 6.05 8.47 17.28
C ILE A 42 6.68 9.34 18.37
N ALA A 43 7.18 8.72 19.44
CA ALA A 43 7.84 9.43 20.54
C ALA A 43 9.12 10.14 20.09
N ALA A 44 9.83 9.64 19.07
CA ALA A 44 10.98 10.28 18.46
C ALA A 44 10.62 11.42 17.50
N GLY A 45 9.32 11.64 17.23
CA GLY A 45 8.81 12.77 16.46
C GLY A 45 8.40 12.43 15.03
N ALA A 46 8.14 11.17 14.70
CA ALA A 46 7.54 10.83 13.40
C ALA A 46 6.19 11.53 13.24
N ALA A 47 6.00 12.23 12.11
CA ALA A 47 4.75 12.89 11.75
C ALA A 47 3.72 11.92 11.15
N GLY A 48 4.20 10.78 10.70
CA GLY A 48 3.38 9.67 10.20
C GLY A 48 4.03 8.32 10.46
N VAL A 49 3.20 7.29 10.54
CA VAL A 49 3.66 5.89 10.59
C VAL A 49 2.84 5.07 9.59
N THR A 50 3.52 4.23 8.82
CA THR A 50 2.87 3.34 7.85
C THR A 50 3.23 1.90 8.16
N VAL A 51 2.25 1.02 8.14
CA VAL A 51 2.44 -0.42 8.24
C VAL A 51 2.30 -1.07 6.88
N CYS A 52 3.27 -1.93 6.54
CA CYS A 52 3.33 -2.56 5.22
C CYS A 52 3.03 -4.06 5.33
N ASP A 53 2.09 -4.54 4.50
CA ASP A 53 1.94 -5.96 4.21
C ASP A 53 2.82 -6.30 2.99
N ALA A 54 4.12 -6.52 3.23
CA ALA A 54 5.08 -6.81 2.16
C ALA A 54 4.85 -8.19 1.54
N ALA A 55 4.28 -9.14 2.28
CA ALA A 55 3.97 -10.47 1.78
C ALA A 55 2.73 -10.50 0.88
N GLY A 56 1.80 -9.54 1.04
CA GLY A 56 0.57 -9.44 0.27
C GLY A 56 -0.35 -10.67 0.38
N ASN A 57 -0.27 -11.38 1.51
CA ASN A 57 -0.98 -12.65 1.70
C ASN A 57 -2.17 -12.55 2.67
N MET A 58 -2.45 -11.36 3.18
CA MET A 58 -3.61 -11.15 4.04
C MET A 58 -4.89 -10.97 3.22
N LEU A 59 -5.97 -11.56 3.72
CA LEU A 59 -7.32 -11.28 3.20
C LEU A 59 -7.83 -9.94 3.76
N PRO A 60 -8.73 -9.23 3.05
CA PRO A 60 -9.18 -7.89 3.44
C PRO A 60 -9.68 -7.80 4.87
N ASP A 61 -10.51 -8.76 5.33
CA ASP A 61 -11.05 -8.75 6.69
C ASP A 61 -9.96 -8.94 7.77
N ALA A 62 -8.99 -9.81 7.47
CA ALA A 62 -7.85 -10.04 8.36
C ALA A 62 -6.97 -8.77 8.44
N PHE A 63 -6.73 -8.11 7.31
CA PHE A 63 -5.96 -6.87 7.27
C PHE A 63 -6.68 -5.72 7.99
N GLY A 64 -7.99 -5.57 7.80
CA GLY A 64 -8.79 -4.62 8.56
C GLY A 64 -8.76 -4.88 10.07
N SER A 65 -8.76 -6.14 10.49
CA SER A 65 -8.64 -6.52 11.90
C SER A 65 -7.25 -6.23 12.46
N PHE A 66 -6.20 -6.47 11.66
CA PHE A 66 -4.82 -6.11 11.99
C PHE A 66 -4.68 -4.60 12.24
N VAL A 67 -5.24 -3.76 11.35
CA VAL A 67 -5.22 -2.30 11.50
C VAL A 67 -5.95 -1.87 12.78
N ARG A 68 -7.12 -2.43 13.08
CA ARG A 68 -7.84 -2.14 14.35
C ARG A 68 -7.00 -2.53 15.57
N GLY A 69 -6.35 -3.70 15.53
CA GLY A 69 -5.47 -4.15 16.61
C GLY A 69 -4.31 -3.18 16.88
N ILE A 70 -3.76 -2.55 15.83
CA ILE A 70 -2.73 -1.51 16.00
C ILE A 70 -3.28 -0.28 16.70
N TYR A 71 -4.47 0.21 16.33
CA TYR A 71 -5.11 1.34 17.01
C TYR A 71 -5.40 1.09 18.49
N GLU A 72 -5.68 -0.17 18.84
CA GLU A 72 -5.89 -0.58 20.23
C GLU A 72 -4.56 -0.67 21.00
N ALA A 73 -3.52 -1.24 20.38
CA ALA A 73 -2.22 -1.42 21.00
C ALA A 73 -1.39 -0.13 21.08
N VAL A 74 -1.58 0.79 20.12
CA VAL A 74 -0.83 2.04 19.99
C VAL A 74 -1.79 3.22 19.81
N PRO A 75 -2.46 3.68 20.90
CA PRO A 75 -3.43 4.79 20.80
C PRO A 75 -2.85 6.08 20.22
N GLN A 76 -1.54 6.29 20.36
CA GLN A 76 -0.80 7.46 19.81
C GLN A 76 -0.83 7.55 18.28
N THR A 77 -1.17 6.47 17.58
CA THR A 77 -1.39 6.49 16.11
C THR A 77 -2.50 7.44 15.69
N LYS A 78 -3.40 7.82 16.61
CA LYS A 78 -4.45 8.82 16.37
C LYS A 78 -3.94 10.26 16.30
N ASP A 79 -2.76 10.51 16.84
CA ASP A 79 -2.15 11.84 16.92
C ASP A 79 -1.22 12.13 15.72
N VAL A 80 -0.97 11.11 14.88
CA VAL A 80 -0.12 11.18 13.71
C VAL A 80 -0.85 10.64 12.47
N ARG A 81 -0.30 10.85 11.27
CA ARG A 81 -0.84 10.18 10.09
C ARG A 81 -0.57 8.67 10.18
N PHE A 82 -1.64 7.89 10.15
CA PHE A 82 -1.52 6.43 10.13
C PHE A 82 -1.82 5.91 8.73
N GLY A 83 -0.79 5.35 8.10
CA GLY A 83 -0.81 4.85 6.74
C GLY A 83 -0.73 3.34 6.65
N VAL A 84 -1.16 2.82 5.50
CA VAL A 84 -1.02 1.41 5.12
C VAL A 84 -0.44 1.27 3.72
N SER A 85 0.34 0.20 3.52
CA SER A 85 0.83 -0.24 2.22
C SER A 85 0.56 -1.74 2.07
N CYS A 86 -0.14 -2.13 1.01
CA CYS A 86 -0.50 -3.52 0.75
C CYS A 86 0.16 -3.98 -0.54
N SER A 87 0.95 -5.07 -0.49
CA SER A 87 1.43 -5.75 -1.69
C SER A 87 0.27 -6.42 -2.43
N ASP A 88 0.35 -6.48 -3.75
CA ASP A 88 -0.69 -7.03 -4.63
C ASP A 88 -0.44 -8.48 -5.07
N ALA A 89 0.37 -9.22 -4.30
CA ALA A 89 0.76 -10.59 -4.62
C ALA A 89 -0.44 -11.52 -4.88
N LEU A 90 -1.55 -11.31 -4.19
CA LEU A 90 -2.81 -12.06 -4.39
C LEU A 90 -3.88 -11.24 -5.13
N SER A 91 -3.53 -10.10 -5.75
CA SER A 91 -4.48 -9.17 -6.37
C SER A 91 -5.57 -8.67 -5.40
N MET A 92 -5.19 -8.51 -4.13
CA MET A 92 -6.08 -8.07 -3.04
C MET A 92 -5.70 -6.71 -2.46
N ALA A 93 -4.65 -6.05 -2.97
CA ALA A 93 -4.16 -4.80 -2.40
C ALA A 93 -5.24 -3.71 -2.31
N ASP A 94 -6.04 -3.53 -3.36
CA ASP A 94 -7.14 -2.56 -3.36
C ASP A 94 -8.18 -2.90 -2.29
N ALA A 95 -8.55 -4.17 -2.14
CA ALA A 95 -9.54 -4.61 -1.17
C ALA A 95 -9.01 -4.50 0.28
N CYS A 96 -7.73 -4.82 0.50
CA CYS A 96 -7.06 -4.63 1.79
C CYS A 96 -7.01 -3.14 2.16
N ALA A 97 -6.67 -2.26 1.20
CA ALA A 97 -6.67 -0.82 1.39
C ALA A 97 -8.06 -0.29 1.79
N VAL A 98 -9.13 -0.78 1.14
CA VAL A 98 -10.52 -0.43 1.51
C VAL A 98 -10.84 -0.88 2.93
N SER A 99 -10.47 -2.10 3.33
CA SER A 99 -10.68 -2.60 4.68
C SER A 99 -9.90 -1.80 5.73
N ALA A 100 -8.70 -1.32 5.38
CA ALA A 100 -7.92 -0.44 6.23
C ALA A 100 -8.58 0.94 6.41
N ILE A 101 -9.16 1.55 5.36
CA ILE A 101 -9.95 2.79 5.47
C ILE A 101 -11.12 2.57 6.42
N ALA A 102 -11.87 1.48 6.26
CA ALA A 102 -12.99 1.14 7.13
C ALA A 102 -12.55 0.88 8.59
N ALA A 103 -11.29 0.50 8.80
CA ALA A 103 -10.68 0.33 10.12
C ALA A 103 -10.10 1.64 10.69
N GLY A 104 -10.08 2.74 9.92
CA GLY A 104 -9.65 4.06 10.37
C GLY A 104 -8.31 4.53 9.81
N ALA A 105 -7.68 3.81 8.87
CA ALA A 105 -6.45 4.28 8.24
C ALA A 105 -6.70 5.60 7.48
N GLY A 106 -5.87 6.61 7.75
CA GLY A 106 -5.96 7.95 7.17
C GLY A 106 -5.13 8.12 5.90
N GLU A 107 -4.20 7.20 5.63
CA GLU A 107 -3.32 7.26 4.47
C GLU A 107 -3.16 5.89 3.82
N ILE A 108 -3.15 5.87 2.48
CA ILE A 108 -2.93 4.67 1.68
C ILE A 108 -1.79 4.91 0.72
N LYS A 109 -0.80 4.04 0.73
CA LYS A 109 0.24 4.00 -0.29
C LYS A 109 -0.31 3.31 -1.52
N ALA A 110 -0.42 4.05 -2.61
CA ALA A 110 -0.93 3.56 -3.87
C ALA A 110 -0.04 4.03 -5.03
N ALA A 111 0.06 3.24 -6.07
CA ALA A 111 0.89 3.54 -7.21
C ALA A 111 0.09 3.88 -8.46
N ALA A 112 0.66 4.76 -9.29
CA ALA A 112 0.06 5.22 -10.53
C ALA A 112 0.11 4.17 -11.65
N TYR A 113 1.10 3.26 -11.64
CA TYR A 113 1.32 2.31 -12.72
C TYR A 113 2.17 1.10 -12.27
N CYS A 114 1.71 -0.09 -12.63
CA CYS A 114 2.43 -1.39 -12.62
C CYS A 114 3.39 -1.62 -11.46
N VAL A 115 2.96 -1.36 -10.23
CA VAL A 115 3.73 -1.63 -9.03
C VAL A 115 2.92 -2.60 -8.17
N ASP A 116 3.60 -3.44 -7.44
CA ASP A 116 3.03 -4.40 -6.51
C ASP A 116 2.46 -3.68 -5.27
N THR A 117 1.37 -2.92 -5.48
CA THR A 117 0.63 -2.23 -4.42
C THR A 117 -0.75 -1.80 -4.92
N ALA A 118 -1.57 -1.22 -4.04
CA ALA A 118 -2.87 -0.68 -4.39
C ALA A 118 -2.82 0.30 -5.58
N ASN A 119 -3.81 0.24 -6.45
CA ASN A 119 -3.87 1.06 -7.65
C ASN A 119 -4.46 2.43 -7.36
N LEU A 120 -3.69 3.49 -7.61
CA LEU A 120 -4.12 4.87 -7.35
C LEU A 120 -5.40 5.26 -8.10
N ALA A 121 -5.57 4.80 -9.34
CA ALA A 121 -6.78 5.11 -10.11
C ALA A 121 -8.03 4.43 -9.52
N HIS A 122 -7.87 3.19 -9.02
CA HIS A 122 -8.95 2.46 -8.37
C HIS A 122 -9.33 3.10 -7.04
N MET A 123 -8.34 3.40 -6.20
CA MET A 123 -8.56 4.08 -4.91
C MET A 123 -9.24 5.43 -5.10
N ALA A 124 -8.82 6.20 -6.09
CA ALA A 124 -9.43 7.49 -6.39
C ALA A 124 -10.89 7.36 -6.84
N LYS A 125 -11.22 6.41 -7.73
CA LYS A 125 -12.60 6.14 -8.16
C LYS A 125 -13.46 5.68 -6.98
N LEU A 126 -12.92 4.84 -6.12
CA LEU A 126 -13.61 4.37 -4.91
C LEU A 126 -13.92 5.54 -3.98
N LEU A 127 -12.93 6.38 -3.67
CA LEU A 127 -13.14 7.55 -2.82
C LEU A 127 -14.11 8.56 -3.44
N ALA A 128 -14.08 8.75 -4.76
CA ALA A 128 -15.07 9.61 -5.45
C ALA A 128 -16.50 9.11 -5.26
N ALA A 129 -16.71 7.79 -5.25
CA ALA A 129 -18.04 7.19 -5.20
C ALA A 129 -18.51 6.89 -3.77
N LYS A 130 -17.58 6.61 -2.83
CA LYS A 130 -17.86 5.96 -1.54
C LYS A 130 -17.22 6.63 -0.31
N ALA A 131 -16.57 7.79 -0.46
CA ALA A 131 -15.93 8.48 0.66
C ALA A 131 -16.89 8.72 1.83
N GLN A 132 -18.15 9.05 1.53
CA GLN A 132 -19.19 9.30 2.56
C GLN A 132 -19.52 8.05 3.37
N ASP A 133 -19.51 6.86 2.76
CA ASP A 133 -19.78 5.59 3.43
C ASP A 133 -18.70 5.28 4.48
N PHE A 134 -17.49 5.81 4.31
CA PHE A 134 -16.37 5.68 5.25
C PHE A 134 -16.19 6.89 6.17
N GLY A 135 -17.01 7.93 6.04
CA GLY A 135 -16.85 9.16 6.80
C GLY A 135 -15.59 9.95 6.47
N VAL A 136 -15.01 9.75 5.28
CA VAL A 136 -13.78 10.43 4.84
C VAL A 136 -14.08 11.48 3.78
N VAL A 137 -13.19 12.47 3.67
CA VAL A 137 -13.26 13.53 2.65
C VAL A 137 -12.04 13.41 1.76
N SER A 138 -12.26 13.37 0.45
CA SER A 138 -11.17 13.40 -0.54
C SER A 138 -11.08 14.79 -1.17
N THR A 139 -9.87 15.33 -1.19
CA THR A 139 -9.54 16.60 -1.87
C THR A 139 -8.92 16.37 -3.26
N LEU A 140 -8.90 15.13 -3.75
CA LEU A 140 -8.32 14.78 -5.04
C LEU A 140 -9.07 15.42 -6.20
N GLN A 141 -8.33 16.03 -7.12
CA GLN A 141 -8.87 16.57 -8.37
C GLN A 141 -8.92 15.46 -9.43
N PHE A 142 -9.97 14.64 -9.39
CA PHE A 142 -10.12 13.42 -10.19
C PHE A 142 -9.87 13.63 -11.69
N THR A 143 -10.35 14.73 -12.28
CA THR A 143 -10.16 15.00 -13.71
C THR A 143 -8.69 15.18 -14.06
N GLN A 144 -7.98 15.99 -13.29
CA GLN A 144 -6.54 16.22 -13.49
C GLN A 144 -5.74 14.96 -13.24
N MET A 145 -6.07 14.25 -12.18
CA MET A 145 -5.39 12.99 -11.82
C MET A 145 -5.56 11.94 -12.91
N ASN A 146 -6.78 11.70 -13.40
CA ASN A 146 -7.03 10.74 -14.48
C ASN A 146 -6.24 11.06 -15.74
N ARG A 147 -6.12 12.36 -16.08
CA ARG A 147 -5.29 12.80 -17.20
C ARG A 147 -3.81 12.47 -16.99
N LEU A 148 -3.27 12.75 -15.79
CA LEU A 148 -1.88 12.47 -15.46
C LEU A 148 -1.61 10.95 -15.44
N LEU A 149 -2.51 10.16 -14.86
CA LEU A 149 -2.40 8.70 -14.84
C LEU A 149 -2.38 8.12 -16.27
N SER A 150 -3.22 8.65 -17.16
CA SER A 150 -3.24 8.25 -18.56
C SER A 150 -1.91 8.59 -19.26
N GLN A 151 -1.33 9.76 -18.97
CA GLN A 151 -0.03 10.16 -19.52
C GLN A 151 1.10 9.26 -18.99
N ILE A 152 1.11 8.94 -17.68
CA ILE A 152 2.09 8.01 -17.08
C ILE A 152 1.96 6.64 -17.72
N ALA A 153 0.74 6.10 -17.84
CA ALA A 153 0.50 4.82 -18.48
C ALA A 153 1.02 4.80 -19.92
N TRP A 154 0.75 5.85 -20.68
CA TRP A 154 1.26 5.98 -22.06
C TRP A 154 2.79 6.02 -22.11
N MET A 155 3.43 6.81 -21.26
CA MET A 155 4.90 6.87 -21.18
C MET A 155 5.53 5.53 -20.80
N CYS A 156 4.92 4.80 -19.87
CA CYS A 156 5.39 3.50 -19.44
C CYS A 156 5.13 2.41 -20.49
N GLN A 157 4.11 2.54 -21.31
CA GLN A 157 3.74 1.58 -22.35
C GLN A 157 4.51 1.76 -23.67
N THR A 158 5.08 2.95 -23.92
CA THR A 158 5.84 3.21 -25.14
C THR A 158 7.04 2.28 -25.34
N GLY A 159 7.59 1.68 -24.29
CA GLY A 159 8.61 0.63 -24.38
C GLY A 159 8.06 -0.78 -24.68
N ARG A 160 6.73 -0.96 -24.65
CA ARG A 160 6.05 -2.26 -24.83
C ARG A 160 5.35 -2.40 -26.18
N SER A 161 5.68 -1.56 -27.17
CA SER A 161 4.96 -1.43 -28.44
C SER A 161 5.08 -2.63 -29.38
N GLN A 162 5.47 -3.79 -28.91
CA GLN A 162 5.60 -5.01 -29.73
C GLN A 162 4.85 -6.24 -29.19
N LEU A 163 3.78 -6.04 -28.44
CA LEU A 163 2.84 -7.14 -28.29
C LEU A 163 2.05 -7.27 -29.59
N SER A 164 2.32 -8.33 -30.32
CA SER A 164 1.51 -8.71 -31.46
C SER A 164 0.04 -8.81 -30.99
N PRO A 165 -0.94 -8.29 -31.77
CA PRO A 165 -2.35 -8.46 -31.45
C PRO A 165 -2.78 -9.95 -31.42
N PHE A 166 -1.89 -10.86 -31.80
CA PHE A 166 -2.08 -12.31 -31.75
C PHE A 166 -1.37 -12.96 -30.56
N ASP A 167 -0.70 -12.18 -29.71
CA ASP A 167 -0.01 -12.67 -28.53
C ASP A 167 -0.97 -12.70 -27.34
N ASN A 168 -1.54 -13.86 -27.05
CA ASN A 168 -2.47 -14.08 -25.93
C ASN A 168 -1.73 -14.25 -24.58
N GLY A 169 -0.49 -13.80 -24.48
CA GLY A 169 0.31 -13.94 -23.27
C GLY A 169 -0.10 -12.98 -22.16
N VAL A 170 -0.14 -13.47 -20.93
CA VAL A 170 -0.24 -12.65 -19.73
C VAL A 170 1.17 -12.24 -19.32
N GLN A 171 1.43 -10.93 -19.26
CA GLN A 171 2.72 -10.44 -18.73
C GLN A 171 2.74 -10.55 -17.21
N THR A 172 3.72 -11.27 -16.70
CA THR A 172 4.03 -11.27 -15.27
C THR A 172 4.88 -10.04 -14.92
N SER A 173 4.96 -9.70 -13.65
CA SER A 173 5.79 -8.61 -13.12
C SER A 173 7.27 -8.71 -13.51
N SER A 174 7.74 -9.91 -13.85
CA SER A 174 9.10 -10.18 -14.32
C SER A 174 9.27 -9.99 -15.84
N GLY A 175 8.23 -9.58 -16.57
CA GLY A 175 8.26 -9.44 -18.03
C GLY A 175 8.18 -10.77 -18.80
N ALA A 176 8.04 -11.90 -18.11
CA ALA A 176 7.79 -13.18 -18.75
C ALA A 176 6.36 -13.24 -19.29
N VAL A 177 6.18 -13.73 -20.49
CA VAL A 177 4.87 -13.98 -21.08
C VAL A 177 4.49 -15.43 -20.79
N LEU A 178 3.47 -15.62 -19.97
CA LEU A 178 2.87 -16.94 -19.76
C LEU A 178 1.81 -17.16 -20.84
N THR A 179 2.02 -18.17 -21.68
CA THR A 179 1.00 -18.61 -22.63
C THR A 179 0.07 -19.61 -21.98
N VAL A 180 -1.17 -19.70 -22.46
CA VAL A 180 -2.18 -20.65 -21.93
C VAL A 180 -1.72 -22.10 -22.04
N HIS A 181 -0.77 -22.41 -22.91
CA HIS A 181 -0.19 -23.74 -23.05
C HIS A 181 0.74 -24.12 -21.89
N ASP A 182 1.45 -23.15 -21.30
CA ASP A 182 2.39 -23.41 -20.20
C ASP A 182 1.66 -23.78 -18.90
N THR A 183 0.40 -23.34 -18.74
CA THR A 183 -0.43 -23.65 -17.57
C THR A 183 -0.98 -25.07 -17.60
N GLN A 184 -1.17 -25.71 -18.75
CA GLN A 184 -1.66 -27.08 -18.83
C GLN A 184 -0.59 -28.13 -18.55
N GLU A 185 0.67 -27.86 -18.86
CA GLU A 185 1.77 -28.78 -18.54
C GLU A 185 2.19 -28.75 -17.07
N ALA A 186 1.98 -27.63 -16.39
CA ALA A 186 2.31 -27.50 -14.96
C ALA A 186 1.32 -28.24 -14.04
N VAL A 187 0.10 -28.51 -14.50
CA VAL A 187 -0.94 -29.22 -13.71
C VAL A 187 -0.84 -30.74 -13.86
N MET A 188 -0.05 -31.25 -14.82
CA MET A 188 0.08 -32.69 -15.07
C MET A 188 1.44 -33.29 -14.60
N LYS A 189 2.21 -32.58 -13.81
CA LYS A 189 3.40 -33.08 -13.11
C LYS A 189 3.22 -32.89 -11.61
#